data_65f3fa18d36fcd5a56961a2e5bdc6c16
#
_entry.id   65f3fa18d36fcd5a56961a2e5bdc6c16
#
_cell.length_a   1.000
_cell.length_b   1.000
_cell.length_c   1.000
_cell.angle_alpha   90.00
_cell.angle_beta   90.00
_cell.angle_gamma   90.00
#
_symmetry.space_group_name_H-M   'P 1'
#
loop_
_entity.id
_entity.type
_entity.pdbx_description
1 polymer ?
#
loop_
_entity_poly.entity_id
_entity_poly.type
_entity_poly.pdbx_seq_one_letter_code
_entity_poly.pdbx_strand_id
1 'polypeptide(L)'
;KCSSCHKLTDEKLVGPGWKGVTSRHKPEWIMNFVTNVDEMLNKDPKAQAQLEICLVRMPNQNLTDDDARHVFEFMRKNDGIQ
;
A
#
# COMPACT_ATOMS: atom_id res chain seq x y z
N LYS A 1 -3.79 1.92 11.78
CA LYS A 1 -3.21 3.05 11.03
C LYS A 1 -3.63 3.06 9.57
N CYS A 2 -3.68 1.89 8.95
CA CYS A 2 -3.99 1.81 7.51
C CYS A 2 -5.49 1.79 7.24
N SER A 3 -6.28 1.19 8.11
CA SER A 3 -7.71 0.96 7.88
C SER A 3 -8.54 2.24 7.86
N SER A 4 -8.02 3.34 8.35
CA SER A 4 -8.72 4.63 8.26
C SER A 4 -8.76 5.18 6.84
N CYS A 5 -7.86 4.72 5.96
CA CYS A 5 -7.74 5.18 4.59
C CYS A 5 -7.93 4.07 3.54
N HIS A 6 -7.72 2.80 3.92
CA HIS A 6 -7.78 1.67 3.00
C HIS A 6 -8.83 0.67 3.43
N LYS A 7 -9.68 0.25 2.49
CA LYS A 7 -10.60 -0.85 2.71
C LYS A 7 -9.95 -2.16 2.34
N LEU A 8 -10.43 -3.26 2.91
CA LEU A 8 -9.94 -4.60 2.57
C LEU A 8 -10.57 -5.15 1.28
N THR A 9 -11.58 -4.47 0.76
CA THR A 9 -12.22 -4.76 -0.53
C THR A 9 -11.49 -4.00 -1.64
N ASP A 10 -12.02 -4.04 -2.86
CA ASP A 10 -11.49 -3.27 -3.97
C ASP A 10 -12.02 -1.84 -4.03
N GLU A 11 -12.89 -1.45 -3.10
CA GLU A 11 -13.44 -0.10 -3.06
C GLU A 11 -12.39 0.90 -2.58
N LYS A 12 -12.39 2.06 -3.24
CA LYS A 12 -11.55 3.18 -2.82
C LYS A 12 -12.20 3.89 -1.63
N LEU A 13 -11.39 4.23 -0.63
CA LEU A 13 -11.77 5.12 0.47
C LEU A 13 -10.96 6.41 0.29
N VAL A 14 -10.04 6.72 1.19
CA VAL A 14 -9.03 7.77 0.95
C VAL A 14 -7.94 7.22 0.05
N GLY A 15 -7.47 6.02 0.35
CA GLY A 15 -6.53 5.29 -0.49
C GLY A 15 -7.22 4.16 -1.25
N PRO A 16 -6.48 3.45 -2.12
CA PRO A 16 -7.04 2.34 -2.89
C PRO A 16 -7.39 1.17 -1.99
N GLY A 17 -8.39 0.39 -2.40
CA GLY A 17 -8.73 -0.86 -1.73
C GLY A 17 -7.59 -1.88 -1.82
N TRP A 18 -7.48 -2.72 -0.81
CA TRP A 18 -6.38 -3.68 -0.70
C TRP A 18 -6.64 -5.02 -1.37
N LYS A 19 -7.89 -5.31 -1.78
CA LYS A 19 -8.18 -6.58 -2.42
C LYS A 19 -7.36 -6.73 -3.71
N GLY A 20 -6.61 -7.83 -3.79
CA GLY A 20 -5.76 -8.12 -4.94
C GLY A 20 -4.45 -7.35 -4.99
N VAL A 21 -4.12 -6.58 -3.95
CA VAL A 21 -2.91 -5.74 -3.94
C VAL A 21 -1.64 -6.57 -4.12
N THR A 22 -1.58 -7.78 -3.56
CA THR A 22 -0.40 -8.64 -3.67
C THR A 22 -0.26 -9.25 -5.06
N SER A 23 -1.31 -9.21 -5.88
CA SER A 23 -1.25 -9.61 -7.29
C SER A 23 -0.87 -8.44 -8.20
N ARG A 24 -1.20 -7.21 -7.79
CA ARG A 24 -0.92 -6.01 -8.59
C ARG A 24 0.51 -5.49 -8.42
N HIS A 25 1.11 -5.73 -7.26
CA HIS A 25 2.43 -5.20 -6.94
C HIS A 25 3.31 -6.27 -6.31
N LYS A 26 4.60 -6.22 -6.60
CA LYS A 26 5.58 -7.16 -6.03
C LYS A 26 5.81 -6.89 -4.53
N PRO A 27 6.22 -7.92 -3.76
CA PRO A 27 6.49 -7.74 -2.33
C PRO A 27 7.46 -6.61 -2.03
N GLU A 28 8.55 -6.52 -2.78
CA GLU A 28 9.54 -5.47 -2.59
C GLU A 28 8.95 -4.08 -2.81
N TRP A 29 8.07 -3.95 -3.81
CA TRP A 29 7.41 -2.68 -4.10
C TRP A 29 6.51 -2.26 -2.94
N ILE A 30 5.71 -3.19 -2.41
CA ILE A 30 4.80 -2.90 -1.29
C ILE A 30 5.59 -2.49 -0.05
N MET A 31 6.64 -3.26 0.29
CA MET A 31 7.45 -2.97 1.46
C MET A 31 8.17 -1.63 1.33
N ASN A 32 8.70 -1.32 0.16
CA ASN A 32 9.34 -0.03 -0.09
C ASN A 32 8.34 1.12 -0.01
N PHE A 33 7.12 0.91 -0.53
CA PHE A 33 6.10 1.96 -0.50
C PHE A 33 5.72 2.29 0.94
N VAL A 34 5.41 1.29 1.77
CA VAL A 34 4.92 1.57 3.13
C VAL A 34 6.01 2.09 4.07
N THR A 35 7.29 1.89 3.75
CA THR A 35 8.41 2.40 4.55
C THR A 35 8.99 3.70 4.02
N ASN A 36 8.82 4.01 2.73
CA ASN A 36 9.37 5.20 2.08
C ASN A 36 8.33 5.85 1.18
N VAL A 37 7.19 6.23 1.76
CA VAL A 37 6.04 6.72 0.99
C VAL A 37 6.41 7.90 0.10
N ASP A 38 7.07 8.92 0.66
CA ASP A 38 7.37 10.14 -0.10
C ASP A 38 8.32 9.87 -1.25
N GLU A 39 9.35 9.07 -1.03
CA GLU A 39 10.30 8.75 -2.09
C GLU A 39 9.64 7.96 -3.20
N MET A 40 8.80 6.97 -2.87
CA MET A 40 8.06 6.20 -3.86
C MET A 40 7.10 7.08 -4.65
N LEU A 41 6.38 7.97 -4.00
CA LEU A 41 5.46 8.89 -4.68
C LEU A 41 6.19 9.89 -5.57
N ASN A 42 7.42 10.23 -5.24
CA ASN A 42 8.21 11.17 -6.04
C ASN A 42 8.91 10.52 -7.23
N LYS A 43 9.24 9.22 -7.16
CA LYS A 43 10.12 8.58 -8.13
C LYS A 43 9.50 7.41 -8.88
N ASP A 44 8.56 6.69 -8.29
CA ASP A 44 8.04 5.47 -8.90
C ASP A 44 6.80 5.77 -9.76
N PRO A 45 6.80 5.39 -11.05
CA PRO A 45 5.67 5.69 -11.94
C PRO A 45 4.36 5.03 -11.50
N LYS A 46 4.41 3.82 -10.94
CA LYS A 46 3.20 3.13 -10.45
C LYS A 46 2.61 3.84 -9.24
N ALA A 47 3.48 4.32 -8.33
CA ALA A 47 3.02 5.08 -7.17
C ALA A 47 2.42 6.43 -7.59
N GLN A 48 3.03 7.09 -8.57
CA GLN A 48 2.51 8.34 -9.11
C GLN A 48 1.15 8.16 -9.77
N ALA A 49 0.95 7.06 -10.48
CA ALA A 49 -0.35 6.74 -11.07
C ALA A 49 -1.43 6.56 -9.98
N GLN A 50 -1.10 5.91 -8.88
CA GLN A 50 -2.02 5.76 -7.76
C GLN A 50 -2.37 7.11 -7.13
N LEU A 51 -1.40 8.00 -7.02
CA LEU A 51 -1.63 9.35 -6.49
C LEU A 51 -2.62 10.12 -7.36
N GLU A 52 -2.51 10.01 -8.68
CA GLU A 52 -3.45 10.65 -9.60
C GLU A 52 -4.88 10.13 -9.41
N ILE A 53 -5.04 8.84 -9.15
CA ILE A 53 -6.35 8.23 -8.92
C ILE A 53 -6.93 8.68 -7.59
N CYS A 54 -6.12 8.69 -6.54
CA CYS A 54 -6.59 8.95 -5.18
C CYS A 54 -6.63 10.43 -4.81
N LEU A 55 -5.81 11.26 -5.47
CA LEU A 55 -5.73 12.72 -5.27
C LEU A 55 -5.26 13.15 -3.87
N VAL A 56 -4.87 12.21 -3.01
CA VAL A 56 -4.38 12.48 -1.66
C VAL A 56 -3.10 11.66 -1.46
N ARG A 57 -2.05 12.32 -0.99
CA ARG A 57 -0.79 11.63 -0.67
C ARG A 57 -0.96 10.82 0.60
N MET A 58 -0.51 9.58 0.57
CA MET A 58 -0.46 8.76 1.78
C MET A 58 0.57 9.35 2.74
N PRO A 59 0.19 9.61 4.02
CA PRO A 59 1.18 10.05 5.00
C PRO A 59 2.13 8.92 5.37
N ASN A 60 3.37 9.27 5.67
CA ASN A 60 4.36 8.30 6.12
C ASN A 60 3.97 7.81 7.52
N GLN A 61 3.86 6.48 7.67
CA GLN A 61 3.47 5.87 8.94
C GLN A 61 4.66 5.51 9.82
N ASN A 62 5.87 5.81 9.40
CA ASN A 62 7.12 5.54 10.14
C ASN A 62 7.27 4.05 10.52
N LEU A 63 6.94 3.17 9.58
CA LEU A 63 7.03 1.73 9.81
C LEU A 63 8.48 1.25 9.75
N THR A 64 8.82 0.32 10.65
CA THR A 64 10.06 -0.45 10.54
C THR A 64 9.92 -1.51 9.45
N ASP A 65 11.04 -2.14 9.07
CA ASP A 65 11.00 -3.24 8.10
C ASP A 65 10.16 -4.40 8.61
N ASP A 66 10.21 -4.70 9.92
CA ASP A 66 9.37 -5.74 10.52
C ASP A 66 7.89 -5.38 10.45
N ASP A 67 7.55 -4.12 10.74
CA ASP A 67 6.17 -3.65 10.62
C ASP A 67 5.68 -3.75 9.19
N ALA A 68 6.51 -3.38 8.22
CA ALA A 68 6.18 -3.46 6.81
C ALA A 68 5.93 -4.92 6.38
N ARG A 69 6.73 -5.85 6.88
CA ARG A 69 6.53 -7.28 6.63
C ARG A 69 5.20 -7.75 7.19
N HIS A 70 4.84 -7.34 8.39
CA HIS A 70 3.55 -7.70 9.00
C HIS A 70 2.39 -7.16 8.18
N VAL A 71 2.48 -5.93 7.70
CA VAL A 71 1.47 -5.34 6.81
C VAL A 71 1.35 -6.16 5.53
N PHE A 72 2.47 -6.50 4.90
CA PHE A 72 2.47 -7.30 3.68
C PHE A 72 1.86 -8.68 3.91
N GLU A 73 2.20 -9.35 5.01
CA GLU A 73 1.62 -10.65 5.34
C GLU A 73 0.11 -10.55 5.56
N PHE A 74 -0.36 -9.46 6.18
CA PHE A 74 -1.78 -9.21 6.33
C PHE A 74 -2.46 -9.02 4.97
N MET A 75 -1.83 -8.31 4.05
CA MET A 75 -2.35 -8.14 2.68
C MET A 75 -2.47 -9.48 1.97
N ARG A 76 -1.46 -10.35 2.11
CA ARG A 76 -1.50 -11.69 1.52
C ARG A 76 -2.65 -12.50 2.09
N LYS A 77 -2.84 -12.46 3.40
CA LYS A 77 -3.95 -13.16 4.05
C LYS A 77 -5.29 -12.64 3.56
N ASN A 78 -5.42 -11.34 3.42
CA ASN A 78 -6.65 -10.72 2.91
C ASN A 78 -6.95 -11.16 1.47
N ASP A 79 -5.91 -11.40 0.68
CA ASP A 79 -6.05 -11.85 -0.71
C ASP A 79 -6.22 -13.37 -0.83
N GLY A 80 -6.22 -14.10 0.29
CA GLY A 80 -6.38 -15.55 0.30
C GLY A 80 -5.11 -16.32 -0.05
N ILE A 81 -3.96 -15.67 -0.05
CA ILE A 81 -2.66 -16.31 -0.31
C ILE A 81 -2.08 -16.80 1.01
N GLN A 82 -1.63 -18.04 1.04
CA GLN A 82 -1.06 -18.64 2.26
C GLN A 82 0.43 -18.88 2.14
#